data_e4f315ac8a4e2f02fc96bf68a92db5d2
#
_entry.id   e4f315ac8a4e2f02fc96bf68a92db5d2
#
_cell.length_a   1.000
_cell.length_b   1.000
_cell.length_c   1.000
_cell.angle_alpha   90.00
_cell.angle_beta   90.00
_cell.angle_gamma   90.00
#
_symmetry.space_group_name_H-M   'P 1'
#
loop_
_entity.id
_entity.type
_entity.pdbx_description
1 polymer ?
#
loop_
_entity_poly.entity_id
_entity_poly.type
_entity_poly.pdbx_seq_one_letter_code
_entity_poly.pdbx_strand_id
1 'polypeptide(L)'
;MAGCGPSTPDYKSIWTTTTSTTTTAANAEKPISLSTYFENIGITGAPVAPDKLTDLTVTVPEPPGWKPYFNVNLSPGTRTIAKGDTYPTAMILVFQLDGNFDVAEALKHANGDAELSENFKQLNASTDDFRGFPSSMIEGTYDLNGQRMQSYNRIVFARGTPARANLPGQMYLVQLTVTSFADKAQADGPDIESIIKGFVVAPK
;
A
#
# COMPACT_ATOMS: atom_id res chain seq x y z
N MET A 1 22.16 20.67 -3.96
CA MET A 1 21.91 19.62 -4.97
C MET A 1 20.64 18.91 -4.55
N ALA A 2 19.53 19.18 -5.25
CA ALA A 2 18.24 18.51 -4.99
C ALA A 2 18.34 17.09 -5.58
N GLY A 3 18.39 16.07 -4.73
CA GLY A 3 18.33 14.68 -5.14
C GLY A 3 16.95 14.38 -5.71
N CYS A 4 16.85 14.15 -7.02
CA CYS A 4 15.68 13.49 -7.60
C CYS A 4 15.65 12.05 -7.07
N GLY A 5 14.90 11.83 -6.00
CA GLY A 5 14.50 10.48 -5.61
C GLY A 5 13.65 9.87 -6.73
N PRO A 6 13.64 8.53 -6.87
CA PRO A 6 12.82 7.87 -7.87
C PRO A 6 11.35 8.21 -7.62
N SER A 7 10.74 8.97 -8.55
CA SER A 7 9.31 9.26 -8.50
C SER A 7 8.52 8.00 -8.88
N THR A 8 7.41 7.75 -8.20
CA THR A 8 6.42 6.77 -8.68
C THR A 8 5.76 7.36 -9.93
N PRO A 9 5.83 6.72 -11.11
CA PRO A 9 5.41 7.33 -12.37
C PRO A 9 3.92 7.67 -12.43
N ASP A 10 3.11 6.94 -11.69
CA ASP A 10 1.65 7.02 -11.64
C ASP A 10 1.12 7.91 -10.50
N TYR A 11 2.01 8.37 -9.60
CA TYR A 11 1.59 9.13 -8.45
C TYR A 11 1.42 10.63 -8.78
N LYS A 12 0.19 11.10 -8.69
CA LYS A 12 -0.15 12.54 -8.71
C LYS A 12 -0.49 12.96 -7.29
N SER A 13 0.23 13.95 -6.76
CA SER A 13 -0.03 14.45 -5.42
C SER A 13 -1.48 14.93 -5.26
N ILE A 14 -2.17 14.38 -4.26
CA ILE A 14 -3.49 14.87 -3.81
C ILE A 14 -3.41 15.41 -2.39
N TRP A 15 -2.26 15.31 -1.74
CA TRP A 15 -2.06 15.66 -0.33
C TRP A 15 -1.73 17.13 -0.15
N THR A 16 -1.06 17.74 -1.13
CA THR A 16 -0.64 19.13 -1.12
C THR A 16 -1.45 20.04 -2.05
N THR A 17 -2.32 19.46 -2.90
CA THR A 17 -3.16 20.21 -3.86
C THR A 17 -4.64 19.90 -3.69
N THR A 18 -5.46 20.95 -3.69
CA THR A 18 -6.94 20.88 -3.53
C THR A 18 -7.62 20.54 -4.87
N THR A 19 -7.14 19.54 -5.62
CA THR A 19 -7.77 19.17 -6.90
C THR A 19 -8.50 17.84 -6.74
N SER A 20 -9.80 17.90 -6.50
CA SER A 20 -10.68 16.73 -6.51
C SER A 20 -10.99 16.33 -7.95
N THR A 21 -10.35 15.30 -8.46
CA THR A 21 -10.77 14.66 -9.70
C THR A 21 -11.66 13.48 -9.34
N THR A 22 -12.97 13.66 -9.44
CA THR A 22 -13.94 12.58 -9.22
C THR A 22 -14.01 11.75 -10.50
N THR A 23 -13.42 10.56 -10.49
CA THR A 23 -13.67 9.57 -11.54
C THR A 23 -14.88 8.74 -11.11
N THR A 24 -15.98 8.86 -11.86
CA THR A 24 -17.21 8.10 -11.62
C THR A 24 -16.99 6.66 -12.08
N ALA A 25 -17.02 5.71 -11.15
CA ALA A 25 -17.00 4.29 -11.47
C ALA A 25 -18.34 3.88 -12.12
N ALA A 26 -18.27 3.28 -13.30
CA ALA A 26 -19.40 2.62 -13.94
C ALA A 26 -19.65 1.27 -13.26
N ASN A 27 -20.92 0.86 -13.20
CA ASN A 27 -21.47 -0.42 -12.70
C ASN A 27 -20.43 -1.54 -12.54
N ALA A 28 -19.87 -1.67 -11.35
CA ALA A 28 -19.00 -2.78 -10.97
C ALA A 28 -19.74 -3.73 -10.03
N GLU A 29 -19.47 -5.02 -10.13
CA GLU A 29 -19.85 -6.01 -9.12
C GLU A 29 -19.43 -5.49 -7.73
N LYS A 30 -20.19 -5.90 -6.69
CA LYS A 30 -19.87 -5.48 -5.32
C LYS A 30 -18.42 -5.89 -5.02
N PRO A 31 -17.56 -4.94 -4.59
CA PRO A 31 -16.17 -5.26 -4.32
C PRO A 31 -16.05 -6.31 -3.23
N ILE A 32 -15.07 -7.20 -3.37
CA ILE A 32 -14.65 -8.12 -2.32
C ILE A 32 -13.21 -7.77 -1.92
N SER A 33 -12.84 -8.06 -0.69
CA SER A 33 -11.46 -7.85 -0.24
C SER A 33 -10.50 -8.78 -0.97
N LEU A 34 -9.24 -8.37 -1.10
CA LEU A 34 -8.22 -9.23 -1.68
C LEU A 34 -8.01 -10.51 -0.87
N SER A 35 -8.14 -10.46 0.46
CA SER A 35 -8.08 -11.64 1.32
C SER A 35 -9.21 -12.62 1.01
N THR A 36 -10.45 -12.13 0.86
CA THR A 36 -11.59 -12.97 0.48
C THR A 36 -11.38 -13.61 -0.90
N TYR A 37 -10.84 -12.86 -1.86
CA TYR A 37 -10.51 -13.42 -3.17
C TYR A 37 -9.50 -14.56 -3.04
N PHE A 38 -8.40 -14.37 -2.30
CA PHE A 38 -7.39 -15.41 -2.08
C PHE A 38 -7.94 -16.64 -1.36
N GLU A 39 -8.76 -16.46 -0.34
CA GLU A 39 -9.46 -17.55 0.34
C GLU A 39 -10.30 -18.39 -0.65
N ASN A 40 -11.05 -17.73 -1.53
CA ASN A 40 -11.90 -18.39 -2.52
C ASN A 40 -11.12 -19.23 -3.53
N ILE A 41 -9.88 -18.86 -3.84
CA ILE A 41 -9.02 -19.61 -4.79
C ILE A 41 -7.95 -20.46 -4.10
N GLY A 42 -7.99 -20.56 -2.75
CA GLY A 42 -7.08 -21.42 -1.98
C GLY A 42 -5.63 -20.91 -1.88
N ILE A 43 -5.40 -19.61 -2.07
CA ILE A 43 -4.09 -19.00 -1.85
C ILE A 43 -3.93 -18.65 -0.38
N THR A 44 -2.77 -18.98 0.18
CA THR A 44 -2.42 -18.65 1.56
C THR A 44 -1.28 -17.64 1.63
N GLY A 45 -1.29 -16.81 2.66
CA GLY A 45 -0.27 -15.80 2.91
C GLY A 45 0.28 -15.90 4.33
N ALA A 46 1.61 -16.04 4.47
CA ALA A 46 2.29 -15.97 5.75
C ALA A 46 2.86 -14.56 5.95
N PRO A 47 2.52 -13.86 7.05
CA PRO A 47 3.06 -12.52 7.32
C PRO A 47 4.57 -12.60 7.61
N VAL A 48 5.34 -11.69 7.00
CA VAL A 48 6.79 -11.60 7.15
C VAL A 48 7.17 -10.15 7.44
N ALA A 49 7.97 -9.92 8.48
CA ALA A 49 8.49 -8.58 8.75
C ALA A 49 9.45 -8.14 7.62
N PRO A 50 9.39 -6.88 7.14
CA PRO A 50 10.24 -6.41 6.05
C PRO A 50 11.73 -6.60 6.27
N ASP A 51 12.21 -6.49 7.52
CA ASP A 51 13.60 -6.70 7.89
C ASP A 51 14.04 -8.18 7.90
N LYS A 52 13.11 -9.12 7.83
CA LYS A 52 13.37 -10.57 7.75
C LYS A 52 13.40 -11.12 6.33
N LEU A 53 13.05 -10.31 5.35
CA LEU A 53 13.13 -10.71 3.95
C LEU A 53 14.60 -10.91 3.54
N THR A 54 14.92 -12.03 2.92
CA THR A 54 16.29 -12.38 2.49
C THR A 54 16.53 -12.11 1.00
N ASP A 55 15.48 -12.07 0.22
CA ASP A 55 15.48 -12.03 -1.25
C ASP A 55 14.74 -10.81 -1.83
N LEU A 56 14.07 -10.01 -0.98
CA LEU A 56 13.35 -8.81 -1.37
C LEU A 56 13.67 -7.67 -0.39
N THR A 57 13.83 -6.47 -0.91
CA THR A 57 13.93 -5.23 -0.14
C THR A 57 12.59 -4.52 -0.13
N VAL A 58 12.07 -4.21 1.07
CA VAL A 58 10.84 -3.43 1.25
C VAL A 58 11.09 -2.38 2.32
N THR A 59 11.09 -1.10 1.94
CA THR A 59 11.39 0.01 2.86
C THR A 59 10.59 1.26 2.55
N VAL A 60 10.38 2.10 3.57
CA VAL A 60 9.94 3.49 3.45
C VAL A 60 10.90 4.40 4.22
N PRO A 61 11.07 5.66 3.80
CA PRO A 61 11.80 6.64 4.62
C PRO A 61 11.02 6.95 5.90
N GLU A 62 11.77 7.38 6.91
CA GLU A 62 11.21 7.92 8.15
C GLU A 62 11.46 9.45 8.16
N PRO A 63 10.47 10.28 7.80
CA PRO A 63 10.62 11.73 7.85
C PRO A 63 10.87 12.23 9.27
N PRO A 64 11.41 13.45 9.45
CA PRO A 64 11.65 14.02 10.77
C PRO A 64 10.39 14.04 11.65
N GLY A 65 10.52 13.52 12.86
CA GLY A 65 9.40 13.42 13.82
C GLY A 65 8.55 12.17 13.71
N TRP A 66 8.73 11.36 12.66
CA TRP A 66 8.12 10.04 12.57
C TRP A 66 8.92 9.03 13.39
N LYS A 67 8.24 8.07 14.00
CA LYS A 67 8.83 7.03 14.87
C LYS A 67 8.16 5.69 14.62
N PRO A 68 8.86 4.57 14.89
CA PRO A 68 8.22 3.26 14.95
C PRO A 68 7.00 3.30 15.89
N TYR A 69 5.88 2.78 15.40
CA TYR A 69 4.62 2.70 16.13
C TYR A 69 4.24 1.24 16.32
N PHE A 70 3.97 0.86 17.55
CA PHE A 70 3.63 -0.51 17.93
C PHE A 70 2.20 -0.56 18.46
N ASN A 71 1.42 -1.49 17.92
CA ASN A 71 0.07 -1.75 18.40
C ASN A 71 -0.16 -3.26 18.39
N VAL A 72 -0.59 -3.80 19.52
CA VAL A 72 -0.81 -5.24 19.73
C VAL A 72 -1.91 -5.82 18.82
N ASN A 73 -2.78 -4.98 18.27
CA ASN A 73 -3.84 -5.38 17.36
C ASN A 73 -3.38 -5.49 15.89
N LEU A 74 -2.13 -5.10 15.57
CA LEU A 74 -1.59 -5.26 14.23
C LEU A 74 -1.13 -6.70 14.00
N SER A 75 -1.27 -7.17 12.77
CA SER A 75 -0.77 -8.49 12.36
C SER A 75 0.72 -8.63 12.66
N PRO A 76 1.18 -9.82 13.07
CA PRO A 76 2.61 -10.08 13.26
C PRO A 76 3.40 -9.69 12.00
N GLY A 77 4.59 -9.08 12.20
CA GLY A 77 5.44 -8.65 11.09
C GLY A 77 5.07 -7.31 10.45
N THR A 78 3.96 -6.68 10.85
CA THR A 78 3.60 -5.33 10.39
C THR A 78 4.64 -4.33 10.87
N ARG A 79 5.15 -3.50 9.94
CA ARG A 79 5.97 -2.33 10.28
C ARG A 79 5.13 -1.08 10.13
N THR A 80 4.99 -0.32 11.20
CA THR A 80 4.29 0.97 11.20
C THR A 80 5.18 2.07 11.74
N ILE A 81 5.13 3.23 11.11
CA ILE A 81 5.66 4.49 11.62
C ILE A 81 4.52 5.49 11.76
N ALA A 82 4.63 6.40 12.72
CA ALA A 82 3.65 7.45 12.98
C ALA A 82 4.31 8.76 13.37
N LYS A 83 3.62 9.86 13.10
CA LYS A 83 3.98 11.20 13.59
C LYS A 83 3.02 11.57 14.72
N GLY A 84 3.43 11.29 15.95
CA GLY A 84 2.58 11.48 17.13
C GLY A 84 2.02 10.15 17.66
N ASP A 85 0.90 10.24 18.38
CA ASP A 85 0.37 9.09 19.13
C ASP A 85 -0.57 8.20 18.32
N THR A 86 -1.11 8.70 17.19
CA THR A 86 -2.03 7.95 16.34
C THR A 86 -1.76 8.23 14.86
N TYR A 87 -2.37 9.26 14.29
CA TYR A 87 -2.21 9.66 12.88
C TYR A 87 -1.40 10.95 12.75
N PRO A 88 -0.68 11.14 11.61
CA PRO A 88 -0.61 10.24 10.44
C PRO A 88 0.24 9.00 10.70
N THR A 89 -0.09 7.91 9.99
CA THR A 89 0.64 6.64 10.03
C THR A 89 1.02 6.17 8.63
N ALA A 90 2.13 5.44 8.55
CA ALA A 90 2.47 4.66 7.36
C ALA A 90 2.76 3.22 7.79
N MET A 91 2.04 2.28 7.18
CA MET A 91 2.07 0.87 7.53
C MET A 91 2.51 0.03 6.34
N ILE A 92 3.48 -0.83 6.55
CA ILE A 92 3.91 -1.85 5.60
C ILE A 92 3.47 -3.22 6.10
N LEU A 93 2.80 -3.96 5.25
CA LEU A 93 2.49 -5.38 5.40
C LEU A 93 3.16 -6.15 4.27
N VAL A 94 3.77 -7.28 4.60
CA VAL A 94 4.31 -8.21 3.61
C VAL A 94 3.81 -9.61 3.92
N PHE A 95 3.26 -10.27 2.92
CA PHE A 95 2.87 -11.67 3.01
C PHE A 95 3.64 -12.48 1.97
N GLN A 96 4.27 -13.54 2.42
CA GLN A 96 4.78 -14.59 1.55
C GLN A 96 3.59 -15.40 1.07
N LEU A 97 3.35 -15.42 -0.25
CA LEU A 97 2.22 -16.12 -0.84
C LEU A 97 2.61 -17.54 -1.23
N ASP A 98 1.73 -18.49 -0.92
CA ASP A 98 1.83 -19.89 -1.34
C ASP A 98 0.63 -20.25 -2.22
N GLY A 99 0.93 -20.93 -3.33
CA GLY A 99 -0.02 -21.29 -4.34
C GLY A 99 0.24 -20.62 -5.69
N ASN A 100 -0.52 -21.03 -6.70
CA ASN A 100 -0.41 -20.50 -8.06
C ASN A 100 -1.71 -19.78 -8.42
N PHE A 101 -1.60 -18.53 -8.86
CA PHE A 101 -2.73 -17.69 -9.23
C PHE A 101 -2.37 -16.71 -10.35
N ASP A 102 -3.39 -16.18 -11.00
CA ASP A 102 -3.24 -15.10 -11.97
C ASP A 102 -3.15 -13.76 -11.25
N VAL A 103 -1.98 -13.11 -11.36
CA VAL A 103 -1.72 -11.80 -10.73
C VAL A 103 -2.60 -10.71 -11.31
N ALA A 104 -2.90 -10.74 -12.62
CA ALA A 104 -3.74 -9.74 -13.26
C ALA A 104 -5.19 -9.85 -12.75
N GLU A 105 -5.67 -11.08 -12.49
CA GLU A 105 -6.98 -11.29 -11.87
C GLU A 105 -7.00 -10.82 -10.42
N ALA A 106 -5.96 -11.16 -9.63
CA ALA A 106 -5.85 -10.73 -8.24
C ALA A 106 -5.82 -9.18 -8.11
N LEU A 107 -5.18 -8.48 -9.04
CA LEU A 107 -5.13 -7.01 -9.06
C LEU A 107 -6.51 -6.36 -9.17
N LYS A 108 -7.50 -7.00 -9.77
CA LYS A 108 -8.87 -6.48 -9.82
C LYS A 108 -9.53 -6.35 -8.44
N HIS A 109 -9.04 -7.11 -7.46
CA HIS A 109 -9.52 -7.12 -6.08
C HIS A 109 -8.60 -6.35 -5.11
N ALA A 110 -7.47 -5.84 -5.59
CA ALA A 110 -6.45 -5.20 -4.76
C ALA A 110 -6.96 -3.94 -4.02
N ASN A 111 -7.94 -3.24 -4.58
CA ASN A 111 -8.53 -2.05 -3.98
C ASN A 111 -9.78 -2.34 -3.12
N GLY A 112 -10.23 -3.60 -3.07
CA GLY A 112 -11.49 -3.99 -2.44
C GLY A 112 -11.60 -3.59 -0.96
N ASP A 113 -10.52 -3.71 -0.20
CA ASP A 113 -10.51 -3.31 1.21
C ASP A 113 -10.76 -1.80 1.40
N ALA A 114 -10.18 -0.96 0.52
CA ALA A 114 -10.43 0.48 0.55
C ALA A 114 -11.88 0.81 0.12
N GLU A 115 -12.36 0.18 -0.94
CA GLU A 115 -13.70 0.41 -1.49
C GLU A 115 -14.82 -0.05 -0.54
N LEU A 116 -14.54 -1.03 0.32
CA LEU A 116 -15.47 -1.51 1.36
C LEU A 116 -15.49 -0.64 2.61
N SER A 117 -14.58 0.33 2.74
CA SER A 117 -14.54 1.24 3.90
C SER A 117 -15.79 2.13 3.95
N GLU A 118 -16.22 2.49 5.15
CA GLU A 118 -17.43 3.27 5.36
C GLU A 118 -17.36 4.64 4.64
N ASN A 119 -18.38 4.93 3.84
CA ASN A 119 -18.49 6.17 3.06
C ASN A 119 -17.23 6.46 2.21
N PHE A 120 -16.62 5.41 1.64
CA PHE A 120 -15.43 5.58 0.81
C PHE A 120 -15.71 6.47 -0.40
N LYS A 121 -14.81 7.42 -0.62
CA LYS A 121 -14.81 8.28 -1.80
C LYS A 121 -13.43 8.26 -2.43
N GLN A 122 -13.33 7.67 -3.62
CA GLN A 122 -12.10 7.63 -4.38
C GLN A 122 -11.68 9.03 -4.84
N LEU A 123 -10.41 9.34 -4.69
CA LEU A 123 -9.76 10.56 -5.16
C LEU A 123 -8.82 10.28 -6.33
N ASN A 124 -8.11 9.14 -6.30
CA ASN A 124 -7.18 8.72 -7.35
C ASN A 124 -7.06 7.19 -7.35
N ALA A 125 -6.73 6.59 -8.49
CA ALA A 125 -6.40 5.17 -8.60
C ALA A 125 -5.52 4.93 -9.81
N SER A 126 -4.68 3.87 -9.76
CA SER A 126 -3.85 3.40 -10.87
C SER A 126 -3.59 1.91 -10.75
N THR A 127 -3.45 1.25 -11.89
CA THR A 127 -3.00 -0.14 -12.01
C THR A 127 -1.67 -0.26 -12.74
N ASP A 128 -0.92 0.85 -12.83
CA ASP A 128 0.40 0.84 -13.44
C ASP A 128 1.40 0.07 -12.59
N ASP A 129 2.36 -0.55 -13.25
CA ASP A 129 3.43 -1.28 -12.57
C ASP A 129 4.21 -0.36 -11.61
N PHE A 130 4.49 -0.85 -10.43
CA PHE A 130 5.32 -0.17 -9.45
C PHE A 130 6.74 -0.75 -9.45
N ARG A 131 7.71 0.02 -9.93
CA ARG A 131 9.13 -0.41 -10.02
C ARG A 131 9.33 -1.72 -10.78
N GLY A 132 8.52 -1.94 -11.82
CA GLY A 132 8.55 -3.15 -12.64
C GLY A 132 7.80 -4.34 -12.07
N PHE A 133 7.04 -4.16 -10.99
CA PHE A 133 6.15 -5.18 -10.44
C PHE A 133 4.67 -4.82 -10.67
N PRO A 134 3.82 -5.81 -11.00
CA PRO A 134 2.38 -5.60 -11.07
C PRO A 134 1.85 -4.97 -9.79
N SER A 135 1.07 -3.90 -9.91
CA SER A 135 0.57 -3.17 -8.75
C SER A 135 -0.81 -2.56 -8.95
N SER A 136 -1.45 -2.22 -7.86
CA SER A 136 -2.62 -1.37 -7.81
C SER A 136 -2.45 -0.32 -6.73
N MET A 137 -2.93 0.89 -6.99
CA MET A 137 -2.93 2.00 -6.06
C MET A 137 -4.31 2.63 -6.03
N ILE A 138 -4.77 2.99 -4.83
CA ILE A 138 -6.00 3.77 -4.63
C ILE A 138 -5.79 4.78 -3.52
N GLU A 139 -6.28 5.99 -3.75
CA GLU A 139 -6.35 7.06 -2.76
C GLU A 139 -7.79 7.48 -2.58
N GLY A 140 -8.17 7.73 -1.36
CA GLY A 140 -9.53 8.10 -1.07
C GLY A 140 -9.72 8.61 0.35
N THR A 141 -10.96 9.00 0.62
CA THR A 141 -11.39 9.36 1.96
C THR A 141 -12.49 8.41 2.42
N TYR A 142 -12.54 8.13 3.72
CA TYR A 142 -13.53 7.25 4.34
C TYR A 142 -13.78 7.65 5.78
N ASP A 143 -14.82 7.11 6.39
CA ASP A 143 -15.14 7.38 7.78
C ASP A 143 -14.61 6.26 8.67
N LEU A 144 -13.96 6.64 9.77
CA LEU A 144 -13.45 5.72 10.78
C LEU A 144 -13.70 6.30 12.18
N ASN A 145 -14.49 5.61 12.98
CA ASN A 145 -14.83 6.04 14.35
C ASN A 145 -15.33 7.49 14.45
N GLY A 146 -16.16 7.91 13.48
CA GLY A 146 -16.71 9.27 13.41
C GLY A 146 -15.74 10.34 12.94
N GLN A 147 -14.56 9.96 12.48
CA GLN A 147 -13.56 10.87 11.90
C GLN A 147 -13.44 10.61 10.39
N ARG A 148 -13.31 11.70 9.61
CA ARG A 148 -13.03 11.60 8.18
C ARG A 148 -11.53 11.39 8.00
N MET A 149 -11.16 10.28 7.35
CA MET A 149 -9.78 9.89 7.06
C MET A 149 -9.47 10.12 5.59
N GLN A 150 -8.19 10.32 5.28
CA GLN A 150 -7.64 10.27 3.93
C GLN A 150 -6.54 9.21 3.90
N SER A 151 -6.54 8.35 2.89
CA SER A 151 -5.54 7.29 2.77
C SER A 151 -5.00 7.13 1.36
N TYR A 152 -3.78 6.65 1.30
CA TYR A 152 -3.10 6.08 0.15
C TYR A 152 -2.89 4.60 0.44
N ASN A 153 -3.29 3.74 -0.50
CA ASN A 153 -3.06 2.30 -0.44
C ASN A 153 -2.39 1.85 -1.73
N ARG A 154 -1.30 1.09 -1.60
CA ARG A 154 -0.65 0.43 -2.74
C ARG A 154 -0.42 -1.03 -2.42
N ILE A 155 -0.87 -1.88 -3.32
CA ILE A 155 -0.61 -3.31 -3.36
C ILE A 155 0.41 -3.58 -4.47
N VAL A 156 1.45 -4.35 -4.16
CA VAL A 156 2.48 -4.77 -5.12
C VAL A 156 2.65 -6.28 -5.04
N PHE A 157 2.56 -6.97 -6.18
CA PHE A 157 2.92 -8.39 -6.29
C PHE A 157 4.36 -8.50 -6.73
N ALA A 158 5.28 -8.74 -5.79
CA ALA A 158 6.71 -8.76 -6.04
C ALA A 158 7.29 -10.17 -5.97
N ARG A 159 8.23 -10.48 -6.86
CA ARG A 159 9.05 -11.68 -6.76
C ARG A 159 10.41 -11.32 -6.18
N GLY A 160 10.80 -12.06 -5.14
CA GLY A 160 12.15 -12.00 -4.59
C GLY A 160 13.18 -12.59 -5.57
N THR A 161 14.45 -12.34 -5.29
CA THR A 161 15.55 -12.96 -6.06
C THR A 161 15.47 -14.49 -5.94
N PRO A 162 15.49 -15.21 -7.05
CA PRO A 162 15.46 -16.68 -7.00
C PRO A 162 16.65 -17.26 -6.26
N ALA A 163 16.43 -18.25 -5.41
CA ALA A 163 17.51 -18.97 -4.73
C ALA A 163 18.43 -19.74 -5.71
N ARG A 164 17.92 -20.05 -6.91
CA ARG A 164 18.64 -20.68 -8.02
C ARG A 164 18.17 -20.09 -9.34
N ALA A 165 19.06 -19.93 -10.31
CA ALA A 165 18.82 -19.28 -11.59
C ALA A 165 17.62 -19.84 -12.41
N ASN A 166 17.24 -21.10 -12.20
CA ASN A 166 16.18 -21.77 -12.96
C ASN A 166 14.85 -21.92 -12.19
N LEU A 167 14.73 -21.31 -11.01
CA LEU A 167 13.51 -21.34 -10.21
C LEU A 167 12.88 -19.95 -10.18
N PRO A 168 11.54 -19.85 -10.13
CA PRO A 168 10.90 -18.57 -9.84
C PRO A 168 11.25 -18.12 -8.42
N GLY A 169 11.47 -16.82 -8.22
CA GLY A 169 11.58 -16.24 -6.89
C GLY A 169 10.28 -16.37 -6.11
N GLN A 170 10.36 -16.30 -4.79
CA GLN A 170 9.19 -16.29 -3.91
C GLN A 170 8.26 -15.14 -4.29
N MET A 171 6.96 -15.40 -4.35
CA MET A 171 5.94 -14.37 -4.56
C MET A 171 5.55 -13.74 -3.22
N TYR A 172 5.52 -12.42 -3.20
CA TYR A 172 5.11 -11.62 -2.06
C TYR A 172 3.97 -10.68 -2.44
N LEU A 173 3.02 -10.53 -1.53
CA LEU A 173 2.12 -9.39 -1.49
C LEU A 173 2.74 -8.35 -0.58
N VAL A 174 3.03 -7.16 -1.12
CA VAL A 174 3.54 -6.02 -0.37
C VAL A 174 2.48 -4.93 -0.37
N GLN A 175 2.08 -4.47 0.80
CA GLN A 175 1.10 -3.40 0.96
C GLN A 175 1.72 -2.23 1.71
N LEU A 176 1.60 -1.03 1.15
CA LEU A 176 1.81 0.23 1.84
C LEU A 176 0.48 0.93 2.02
N THR A 177 0.13 1.24 3.27
CA THR A 177 -1.01 2.09 3.61
C THR A 177 -0.52 3.31 4.37
N VAL A 178 -0.83 4.51 3.85
CA VAL A 178 -0.57 5.78 4.56
C VAL A 178 -1.91 6.42 4.87
N THR A 179 -2.12 6.83 6.12
CA THR A 179 -3.40 7.38 6.58
C THR A 179 -3.18 8.63 7.42
N SER A 180 -3.99 9.66 7.18
CA SER A 180 -4.08 10.87 7.99
C SER A 180 -5.54 11.25 8.23
N PHE A 181 -5.81 12.12 9.20
CA PHE A 181 -7.09 12.80 9.26
C PHE A 181 -7.27 13.68 8.02
N ALA A 182 -8.45 13.67 7.41
CA ALA A 182 -8.68 14.41 6.17
C ALA A 182 -8.50 15.93 6.33
N ASP A 183 -8.82 16.48 7.49
CA ASP A 183 -8.62 17.90 7.82
C ASP A 183 -7.15 18.26 8.09
N LYS A 184 -6.27 17.28 8.29
CA LYS A 184 -4.82 17.43 8.48
C LYS A 184 -4.01 17.03 7.25
N ALA A 185 -4.64 16.42 6.27
CA ALA A 185 -3.96 15.84 5.10
C ALA A 185 -3.04 16.84 4.39
N GLN A 186 -3.45 18.10 4.26
CA GLN A 186 -2.62 19.14 3.65
C GLN A 186 -1.38 19.48 4.47
N ALA A 187 -1.50 19.55 5.79
CA ALA A 187 -0.37 19.84 6.69
C ALA A 187 0.62 18.68 6.76
N ASP A 188 0.10 17.43 6.73
CA ASP A 188 0.90 16.20 6.75
C ASP A 188 1.46 15.83 5.35
N GLY A 189 0.91 16.45 4.31
CA GLY A 189 1.17 16.13 2.90
C GLY A 189 2.65 16.04 2.53
N PRO A 190 3.54 16.98 2.89
CA PRO A 190 4.95 16.92 2.54
C PRO A 190 5.65 15.64 3.06
N ASP A 191 5.38 15.25 4.30
CA ASP A 191 5.94 14.02 4.88
C ASP A 191 5.35 12.78 4.22
N ILE A 192 4.04 12.75 4.03
CA ILE A 192 3.32 11.64 3.39
C ILE A 192 3.82 11.42 1.96
N GLU A 193 3.97 12.48 1.18
CA GLU A 193 4.53 12.39 -0.16
C GLU A 193 5.97 11.90 -0.17
N SER A 194 6.79 12.30 0.80
CA SER A 194 8.15 11.79 0.97
C SER A 194 8.13 10.28 1.22
N ILE A 195 7.22 9.78 2.05
CA ILE A 195 7.04 8.35 2.31
C ILE A 195 6.62 7.61 1.04
N ILE A 196 5.60 8.09 0.33
CA ILE A 196 5.07 7.46 -0.88
C ILE A 196 6.15 7.42 -1.98
N LYS A 197 6.82 8.54 -2.25
CA LYS A 197 7.87 8.64 -3.26
C LYS A 197 9.12 7.84 -2.91
N GLY A 198 9.42 7.72 -1.62
CA GLY A 198 10.56 6.96 -1.11
C GLY A 198 10.27 5.49 -0.84
N PHE A 199 9.06 5.01 -1.08
CA PHE A 199 8.72 3.58 -0.95
C PHE A 199 9.52 2.75 -1.95
N VAL A 200 10.17 1.70 -1.45
CA VAL A 200 11.02 0.79 -2.24
C VAL A 200 10.49 -0.63 -2.12
N VAL A 201 10.33 -1.27 -3.27
CA VAL A 201 10.18 -2.71 -3.43
C VAL A 201 11.17 -3.11 -4.52
N ALA A 202 12.16 -3.96 -4.20
CA ALA A 202 13.20 -4.37 -5.14
C ALA A 202 13.75 -5.76 -4.78
N PRO A 203 14.13 -6.60 -5.75
CA PRO A 203 14.89 -7.82 -5.49
C PRO A 203 16.23 -7.48 -4.80
N LYS A 204 16.73 -8.38 -3.95
CA LYS A 204 18.08 -8.25 -3.36
C LYS A 204 19.15 -8.83 -4.25
#